data_7bcf63f8d54e2f3e5208586b940437e1
#
_entry.id   7bcf63f8d54e2f3e5208586b940437e1
#
_cell.length_a   1.000
_cell.length_b   1.000
_cell.length_c   1.000
_cell.angle_alpha   90.00
_cell.angle_beta   90.00
_cell.angle_gamma   90.00
#
_symmetry.space_group_name_H-M   'P 1'
#
loop_
_entity.id
_entity.type
_entity.pdbx_description
1 polymer ?
#
loop_
_entity_poly.entity_id
_entity_poly.type
_entity_poly.pdbx_seq_one_letter_code
_entity_poly.pdbx_strand_id
1 'polypeptide(L)'
;MSTLVCFHAHPDDECLATGGTIARASSEGHRVVLVVATDGAFGEVPNDLQPGETLADRRFKEVTASAKVLGVARLEMLGYKDSGMTGWSQNSDPQAFINADVDVAAQKLSKILAEEKADAITIYDWYGNYGHPDHIAVYKVGHRAAEIAGVKNIFEMTTNRDAFRRMREMALSNPEILSETEGI
;
A
#
# COMPACT_ATOMS: atom_id res chain seq x y z
N MET A 1 13.81 18.28 9.83
CA MET A 1 12.53 17.92 9.17
C MET A 1 12.91 17.19 7.90
N SER A 2 12.45 15.95 7.72
CA SER A 2 12.71 15.13 6.52
C SER A 2 11.40 14.80 5.85
N THR A 3 11.43 14.40 4.57
CA THR A 3 10.26 13.98 3.80
C THR A 3 10.30 12.47 3.59
N LEU A 4 9.27 11.77 4.06
CA LEU A 4 9.03 10.36 3.86
C LEU A 4 7.91 10.16 2.84
N VAL A 5 8.15 9.41 1.78
CA VAL A 5 7.11 8.98 0.84
C VAL A 5 6.78 7.51 1.13
N CYS A 6 5.50 7.22 1.43
CA CYS A 6 5.01 5.85 1.59
C CYS A 6 4.25 5.46 0.33
N PHE A 7 4.74 4.45 -0.39
CA PHE A 7 4.15 3.98 -1.63
C PHE A 7 3.49 2.63 -1.45
N HIS A 8 2.17 2.58 -1.66
CA HIS A 8 1.31 1.43 -1.44
C HIS A 8 0.55 1.04 -2.71
N ALA A 9 0.06 -0.20 -2.74
CA ALA A 9 -0.71 -0.73 -3.86
C ALA A 9 -2.16 -0.28 -3.81
N HIS A 10 -2.84 -0.47 -2.65
CA HIS A 10 -4.27 -0.26 -2.51
C HIS A 10 -4.60 0.69 -1.36
N PRO A 11 -5.77 1.35 -1.40
CA PRO A 11 -6.31 2.04 -0.24
C PRO A 11 -6.62 1.03 0.88
N ASP A 12 -6.01 1.13 2.02
CA ASP A 12 -6.00 0.33 3.26
C ASP A 12 -4.59 -0.16 3.65
N ASP A 13 -3.73 -0.45 2.70
CA ASP A 13 -2.36 -0.92 2.93
C ASP A 13 -1.56 0.01 3.83
N GLU A 14 -1.79 1.33 3.71
CA GLU A 14 -1.08 2.31 4.53
C GLU A 14 -1.35 2.13 6.02
N CYS A 15 -2.58 1.76 6.37
CA CYS A 15 -2.95 1.50 7.76
C CYS A 15 -2.32 0.22 8.29
N LEU A 16 -2.32 -0.84 7.48
CA LEU A 16 -1.87 -2.17 7.87
C LEU A 16 -0.34 -2.26 7.89
N ALA A 17 0.33 -1.69 6.88
CA ALA A 17 1.76 -1.87 6.71
C ALA A 17 2.60 -0.75 7.33
N THR A 18 2.17 0.51 7.21
CA THR A 18 2.98 1.67 7.63
C THR A 18 2.27 2.65 8.55
N GLY A 19 1.04 2.39 8.98
CA GLY A 19 0.25 3.35 9.76
C GLY A 19 0.95 3.88 10.99
N GLY A 20 1.57 3.00 11.79
CA GLY A 20 2.36 3.40 12.95
C GLY A 20 3.59 4.25 12.59
N THR A 21 4.27 3.93 11.48
CA THR A 21 5.42 4.69 10.96
C THR A 21 5.00 6.07 10.48
N ILE A 22 3.90 6.16 9.71
CA ILE A 22 3.34 7.42 9.21
C ILE A 22 2.94 8.33 10.38
N ALA A 23 2.14 7.81 11.31
CA ALA A 23 1.67 8.57 12.46
C ALA A 23 2.84 9.09 13.32
N ARG A 24 3.83 8.24 13.56
CA ARG A 24 5.02 8.62 14.31
C ARG A 24 5.83 9.70 13.58
N ALA A 25 6.18 9.49 12.32
CA ALA A 25 6.94 10.46 11.53
C ALA A 25 6.23 11.83 11.48
N SER A 26 4.91 11.83 11.26
CA SER A 26 4.11 13.05 11.27
C SER A 26 4.12 13.74 12.63
N SER A 27 3.95 13.00 13.73
CA SER A 27 3.97 13.55 15.10
C SER A 27 5.32 14.12 15.51
N GLU A 28 6.41 13.60 14.94
CA GLU A 28 7.79 14.09 15.13
C GLU A 28 8.12 15.29 14.21
N GLY A 29 7.14 15.79 13.44
CA GLY A 29 7.27 16.96 12.57
C GLY A 29 7.93 16.69 11.22
N HIS A 30 8.01 15.43 10.80
CA HIS A 30 8.43 15.07 9.45
C HIS A 30 7.27 15.26 8.46
N ARG A 31 7.61 15.54 7.19
CA ARG A 31 6.62 15.59 6.12
C ARG A 31 6.38 14.17 5.59
N VAL A 32 5.14 13.71 5.63
CA VAL A 32 4.75 12.39 5.11
C VAL A 32 3.86 12.57 3.89
N VAL A 33 4.22 11.88 2.80
CA VAL A 33 3.45 11.80 1.56
C VAL A 33 3.01 10.36 1.37
N LEU A 34 1.73 10.15 1.16
CA LEU A 34 1.15 8.85 0.85
C LEU A 34 0.86 8.78 -0.65
N VAL A 35 1.38 7.77 -1.32
CA VAL A 35 1.11 7.48 -2.73
C VAL A 35 0.48 6.10 -2.82
N VAL A 36 -0.68 6.00 -3.48
CA VAL A 36 -1.38 4.74 -3.70
C VAL A 36 -1.48 4.48 -5.21
N ALA A 37 -1.13 3.27 -5.64
CA ALA A 37 -1.03 2.94 -7.06
C ALA A 37 -2.40 2.75 -7.71
N THR A 38 -3.32 2.05 -7.03
CA THR A 38 -4.57 1.56 -7.61
C THR A 38 -5.81 2.07 -6.87
N ASP A 39 -6.96 1.85 -7.47
CA ASP A 39 -8.27 2.18 -6.92
C ASP A 39 -8.78 1.16 -5.88
N GLY A 40 -8.16 -0.03 -5.75
CA GLY A 40 -8.56 -1.08 -4.83
C GLY A 40 -9.95 -1.67 -5.13
N ALA A 41 -10.39 -1.65 -6.39
CA ALA A 41 -11.75 -1.98 -6.79
C ALA A 41 -12.12 -3.46 -6.63
N PHE A 42 -11.16 -4.35 -6.37
CA PHE A 42 -11.38 -5.79 -6.27
C PHE A 42 -11.19 -6.36 -4.86
N GLY A 43 -11.23 -5.50 -3.85
CA GLY A 43 -11.30 -5.91 -2.46
C GLY A 43 -12.69 -6.41 -2.04
N GLU A 44 -12.85 -6.73 -0.76
CA GLU A 44 -14.13 -7.11 -0.19
C GLU A 44 -15.12 -5.94 -0.24
N VAL A 45 -16.34 -6.22 -0.69
CA VAL A 45 -17.40 -5.22 -0.85
C VAL A 45 -18.19 -5.12 0.45
N PRO A 46 -18.20 -3.97 1.14
CA PRO A 46 -18.99 -3.79 2.36
C PRO A 46 -20.50 -3.77 2.05
N ASN A 47 -21.30 -4.19 3.04
CA ASN A 47 -22.75 -4.31 2.90
C ASN A 47 -23.49 -2.97 2.88
N ASP A 48 -22.82 -1.85 3.17
CA ASP A 48 -23.38 -0.52 3.38
C ASP A 48 -23.02 0.50 2.30
N LEU A 49 -22.60 0.04 1.10
CA LEU A 49 -22.40 0.94 -0.04
C LEU A 49 -23.67 1.73 -0.34
N GLN A 50 -23.51 3.01 -0.59
CA GLN A 50 -24.63 3.86 -0.96
C GLN A 50 -25.09 3.58 -2.39
N PRO A 51 -26.38 3.85 -2.74
CA PRO A 51 -26.85 3.68 -4.11
C PRO A 51 -26.00 4.45 -5.11
N GLY A 52 -25.41 3.72 -6.07
CA GLY A 52 -24.51 4.29 -7.09
C GLY A 52 -23.06 4.48 -6.67
N GLU A 53 -22.70 4.17 -5.42
CA GLU A 53 -21.32 4.17 -4.96
C GLU A 53 -20.61 2.89 -5.40
N THR A 54 -19.42 3.03 -5.99
CA THR A 54 -18.53 1.90 -6.28
C THR A 54 -17.62 1.61 -5.09
N LEU A 55 -16.99 0.43 -5.06
CA LEU A 55 -15.99 0.12 -4.05
C LEU A 55 -14.79 1.08 -4.14
N ALA A 56 -14.36 1.44 -5.35
CA ALA A 56 -13.30 2.43 -5.55
C ALA A 56 -13.64 3.80 -4.95
N ASP A 57 -14.90 4.27 -5.09
CA ASP A 57 -15.35 5.53 -4.48
C ASP A 57 -15.31 5.47 -2.95
N ARG A 58 -15.74 4.34 -2.38
CA ARG A 58 -15.70 4.10 -0.94
C ARG A 58 -14.25 4.10 -0.44
N ARG A 59 -13.38 3.34 -1.05
CA ARG A 59 -11.98 3.22 -0.66
C ARG A 59 -11.20 4.52 -0.80
N PHE A 60 -11.52 5.33 -1.81
CA PHE A 60 -10.93 6.66 -1.93
C PHE A 60 -11.33 7.58 -0.76
N LYS A 61 -12.58 7.52 -0.30
CA LYS A 61 -13.02 8.26 0.90
C LYS A 61 -12.32 7.77 2.16
N GLU A 62 -12.17 6.46 2.29
CA GLU A 62 -11.52 5.82 3.44
C GLU A 62 -10.03 6.17 3.53
N VAL A 63 -9.26 6.04 2.44
CA VAL A 63 -7.84 6.42 2.42
C VAL A 63 -7.64 7.92 2.64
N THR A 64 -8.58 8.75 2.18
CA THR A 64 -8.54 10.19 2.44
C THR A 64 -8.74 10.48 3.94
N ALA A 65 -9.67 9.78 4.58
CA ALA A 65 -9.90 9.91 6.02
C ALA A 65 -8.72 9.36 6.83
N SER A 66 -8.21 8.20 6.46
CA SER A 66 -7.02 7.58 7.04
C SER A 66 -5.80 8.50 6.96
N ALA A 67 -5.49 9.03 5.78
CA ALA A 67 -4.41 9.97 5.57
C ALA A 67 -4.50 11.18 6.51
N LYS A 68 -5.70 11.72 6.71
CA LYS A 68 -5.93 12.83 7.65
C LYS A 68 -5.65 12.43 9.10
N VAL A 69 -6.12 11.26 9.53
CA VAL A 69 -5.89 10.75 10.90
C VAL A 69 -4.41 10.50 11.16
N LEU A 70 -3.71 9.92 10.18
CA LEU A 70 -2.28 9.61 10.26
C LEU A 70 -1.38 10.85 10.13
N GLY A 71 -1.93 12.02 9.81
CA GLY A 71 -1.18 13.27 9.64
C GLY A 71 -0.39 13.34 8.34
N VAL A 72 -0.85 12.65 7.31
CA VAL A 72 -0.28 12.72 5.95
C VAL A 72 -0.45 14.14 5.39
N ALA A 73 0.63 14.72 4.89
CA ALA A 73 0.64 16.06 4.35
C ALA A 73 0.14 16.14 2.89
N ARG A 74 0.28 15.03 2.15
CA ARG A 74 -0.16 14.91 0.75
C ARG A 74 -0.54 13.47 0.46
N LEU A 75 -1.72 13.27 -0.15
CA LEU A 75 -2.18 11.99 -0.69
C LEU A 75 -2.22 12.09 -2.22
N GLU A 76 -1.64 11.09 -2.90
CA GLU A 76 -1.64 10.98 -4.35
C GLU A 76 -2.08 9.58 -4.80
N MET A 77 -2.94 9.54 -5.82
CA MET A 77 -3.35 8.30 -6.49
C MET A 77 -2.68 8.25 -7.86
N LEU A 78 -1.95 7.17 -8.19
CA LEU A 78 -1.31 7.03 -9.51
C LEU A 78 -2.30 6.72 -10.64
N GLY A 79 -3.52 6.29 -10.28
CA GLY A 79 -4.65 6.13 -11.21
C GLY A 79 -4.61 4.85 -12.02
N TYR A 80 -3.96 3.79 -11.52
CA TYR A 80 -4.07 2.45 -12.09
C TYR A 80 -5.28 1.71 -11.53
N LYS A 81 -5.73 0.69 -12.26
CA LYS A 81 -6.73 -0.24 -11.75
C LYS A 81 -6.08 -1.32 -10.90
N ASP A 82 -6.79 -1.73 -9.86
CA ASP A 82 -6.48 -2.91 -9.09
C ASP A 82 -6.38 -4.15 -10.01
N SER A 83 -5.38 -4.97 -9.81
CA SER A 83 -5.14 -6.17 -10.63
C SER A 83 -5.86 -7.41 -10.09
N GLY A 84 -6.36 -7.35 -8.87
CA GLY A 84 -6.87 -8.51 -8.15
C GLY A 84 -5.77 -9.53 -7.84
N MET A 85 -6.17 -10.68 -7.30
CA MET A 85 -5.23 -11.75 -6.97
C MET A 85 -4.74 -12.49 -8.22
N THR A 86 -3.60 -13.15 -8.09
CA THR A 86 -3.01 -13.98 -9.17
C THR A 86 -4.02 -14.98 -9.71
N GLY A 87 -4.19 -15.00 -11.03
CA GLY A 87 -5.10 -15.89 -11.73
C GLY A 87 -6.53 -15.36 -11.90
N TRP A 88 -6.83 -14.18 -11.38
CA TRP A 88 -8.12 -13.54 -11.64
C TRP A 88 -8.19 -12.93 -13.05
N SER A 89 -9.41 -12.81 -13.59
CA SER A 89 -9.62 -12.27 -14.95
C SER A 89 -9.09 -10.84 -15.13
N GLN A 90 -9.07 -10.06 -14.06
CA GLN A 90 -8.55 -8.70 -14.01
C GLN A 90 -7.06 -8.60 -14.36
N ASN A 91 -6.30 -9.67 -14.16
CA ASN A 91 -4.89 -9.72 -14.56
C ASN A 91 -4.69 -9.51 -16.07
N SER A 92 -5.75 -9.67 -16.88
CA SER A 92 -5.71 -9.43 -18.32
C SER A 92 -6.12 -8.01 -18.73
N ASP A 93 -6.57 -7.17 -17.80
CA ASP A 93 -6.93 -5.78 -18.11
C ASP A 93 -5.66 -4.96 -18.41
N PRO A 94 -5.53 -4.34 -19.59
CA PRO A 94 -4.37 -3.51 -19.91
C PRO A 94 -4.17 -2.31 -18.96
N GLN A 95 -5.21 -1.89 -18.24
CA GLN A 95 -5.16 -0.79 -17.28
C GLN A 95 -4.82 -1.27 -15.86
N ALA A 96 -4.78 -2.59 -15.62
CA ALA A 96 -4.36 -3.15 -14.34
C ALA A 96 -2.88 -2.82 -14.07
N PHE A 97 -2.55 -2.54 -12.82
CA PHE A 97 -1.24 -2.06 -12.43
C PHE A 97 -0.11 -3.05 -12.76
N ILE A 98 -0.38 -4.36 -12.67
CA ILE A 98 0.62 -5.39 -13.05
C ILE A 98 1.03 -5.32 -14.51
N ASN A 99 0.18 -4.78 -15.40
CA ASN A 99 0.43 -4.64 -16.84
C ASN A 99 1.00 -3.27 -17.21
N ALA A 100 1.16 -2.38 -16.24
CA ALA A 100 1.78 -1.09 -16.46
C ALA A 100 3.27 -1.26 -16.84
N ASP A 101 3.71 -0.46 -17.80
CA ASP A 101 5.14 -0.31 -18.06
C ASP A 101 5.82 0.27 -16.80
N VAL A 102 6.83 -0.45 -16.30
CA VAL A 102 7.52 -0.10 -15.06
C VAL A 102 8.17 1.27 -15.14
N ASP A 103 8.80 1.62 -16.27
CA ASP A 103 9.46 2.92 -16.43
C ASP A 103 8.43 4.07 -16.49
N VAL A 104 7.28 3.85 -17.14
CA VAL A 104 6.20 4.85 -17.18
C VAL A 104 5.60 5.07 -15.78
N ALA A 105 5.32 4.00 -15.04
CA ALA A 105 4.82 4.10 -13.69
C ALA A 105 5.85 4.74 -12.74
N ALA A 106 7.12 4.35 -12.87
CA ALA A 106 8.22 4.90 -12.10
C ALA A 106 8.45 6.39 -12.37
N GLN A 107 8.27 6.86 -13.61
CA GLN A 107 8.35 8.29 -13.95
C GLN A 107 7.25 9.10 -13.24
N LYS A 108 6.02 8.58 -13.13
CA LYS A 108 4.96 9.25 -12.36
C LYS A 108 5.36 9.41 -10.90
N LEU A 109 5.83 8.31 -10.28
CA LEU A 109 6.25 8.32 -8.87
C LEU A 109 7.50 9.16 -8.64
N SER A 110 8.51 9.08 -9.53
CA SER A 110 9.74 9.86 -9.41
C SER A 110 9.51 11.36 -9.46
N LYS A 111 8.50 11.81 -10.22
CA LYS A 111 8.09 13.21 -10.23
C LYS A 111 7.61 13.66 -8.85
N ILE A 112 6.80 12.84 -8.18
CA ILE A 112 6.33 13.12 -6.81
C ILE A 112 7.53 13.15 -5.86
N LEU A 113 8.44 12.16 -5.94
CA LEU A 113 9.65 12.10 -5.12
C LEU A 113 10.51 13.37 -5.27
N ALA A 114 10.66 13.86 -6.50
CA ALA A 114 11.44 15.07 -6.80
C ALA A 114 10.73 16.35 -6.32
N GLU A 115 9.43 16.49 -6.56
CA GLU A 115 8.62 17.62 -6.11
C GLU A 115 8.68 17.78 -4.59
N GLU A 116 8.59 16.67 -3.87
CA GLU A 116 8.60 16.60 -2.42
C GLU A 116 10.02 16.59 -1.82
N LYS A 117 11.05 16.52 -2.65
CA LYS A 117 12.45 16.36 -2.23
C LYS A 117 12.59 15.23 -1.22
N ALA A 118 12.06 14.06 -1.57
CA ALA A 118 11.97 12.92 -0.70
C ALA A 118 13.34 12.47 -0.18
N ASP A 119 13.49 12.39 1.14
CA ASP A 119 14.68 11.84 1.79
C ASP A 119 14.66 10.31 1.82
N ALA A 120 13.45 9.75 1.87
CA ALA A 120 13.23 8.29 1.93
C ALA A 120 11.91 7.90 1.28
N ILE A 121 11.86 6.64 0.84
CA ILE A 121 10.65 5.98 0.36
C ILE A 121 10.47 4.62 1.05
N THR A 122 9.22 4.28 1.41
CA THR A 122 8.83 2.92 1.81
C THR A 122 8.08 2.23 0.68
N ILE A 123 8.42 0.98 0.44
CA ILE A 123 7.81 0.09 -0.56
C ILE A 123 7.64 -1.31 0.04
N TYR A 124 7.05 -2.26 -0.68
CA TYR A 124 7.06 -3.67 -0.26
C TYR A 124 8.40 -4.34 -0.55
N ASP A 125 8.61 -5.52 0.06
CA ASP A 125 9.72 -6.41 -0.31
C ASP A 125 9.50 -7.03 -1.71
N TRP A 126 10.51 -7.72 -2.21
CA TRP A 126 10.50 -8.33 -3.55
C TRP A 126 9.37 -9.32 -3.80
N TYR A 127 8.83 -9.91 -2.73
CA TYR A 127 7.71 -10.87 -2.78
C TYR A 127 6.35 -10.18 -2.63
N GLY A 128 6.32 -8.87 -2.35
CA GLY A 128 5.08 -8.12 -2.11
C GLY A 128 4.37 -8.55 -0.84
N ASN A 129 5.13 -8.81 0.22
CA ASN A 129 4.67 -9.27 1.53
C ASN A 129 4.01 -10.68 1.48
N TYR A 130 2.84 -10.83 0.89
CA TYR A 130 2.11 -12.10 0.75
C TYR A 130 1.91 -12.56 -0.70
N GLY A 131 2.58 -11.94 -1.65
CA GLY A 131 2.56 -12.34 -3.05
C GLY A 131 1.45 -11.70 -3.88
N HIS A 132 0.84 -10.60 -3.44
CA HIS A 132 -0.11 -9.87 -4.26
C HIS A 132 0.59 -9.27 -5.49
N PRO A 133 0.03 -9.43 -6.71
CA PRO A 133 0.67 -8.93 -7.94
C PRO A 133 0.99 -7.44 -7.90
N ASP A 134 0.08 -6.60 -7.39
CA ASP A 134 0.27 -5.16 -7.30
C ASP A 134 1.32 -4.78 -6.26
N HIS A 135 1.48 -5.54 -5.17
CA HIS A 135 2.56 -5.31 -4.20
C HIS A 135 3.93 -5.59 -4.83
N ILE A 136 4.03 -6.65 -5.65
CA ILE A 136 5.25 -6.94 -6.42
C ILE A 136 5.52 -5.83 -7.45
N ALA A 137 4.47 -5.25 -8.05
CA ALA A 137 4.61 -4.10 -8.96
C ALA A 137 5.10 -2.86 -8.19
N VAL A 138 4.59 -2.58 -6.98
CA VAL A 138 5.09 -1.49 -6.10
C VAL A 138 6.58 -1.65 -5.82
N TYR A 139 7.06 -2.87 -5.52
CA TYR A 139 8.50 -3.11 -5.35
C TYR A 139 9.30 -2.68 -6.58
N LYS A 140 8.91 -3.14 -7.77
CA LYS A 140 9.62 -2.84 -9.02
C LYS A 140 9.59 -1.34 -9.36
N VAL A 141 8.39 -0.76 -9.32
CA VAL A 141 8.15 0.65 -9.65
C VAL A 141 8.81 1.57 -8.62
N GLY A 142 8.75 1.24 -7.34
CA GLY A 142 9.33 2.03 -6.28
C GLY A 142 10.86 2.09 -6.34
N HIS A 143 11.54 0.96 -6.55
CA HIS A 143 12.99 0.93 -6.76
C HIS A 143 13.40 1.77 -7.99
N ARG A 144 12.69 1.59 -9.10
CA ARG A 144 12.98 2.33 -10.32
C ARG A 144 12.73 3.83 -10.18
N ALA A 145 11.66 4.22 -9.50
CA ALA A 145 11.36 5.62 -9.22
C ALA A 145 12.40 6.28 -8.31
N ALA A 146 12.84 5.57 -7.28
CA ALA A 146 13.91 6.03 -6.39
C ALA A 146 15.23 6.23 -7.13
N GLU A 147 15.58 5.31 -8.04
CA GLU A 147 16.75 5.43 -8.93
C GLU A 147 16.66 6.69 -9.80
N ILE A 148 15.52 6.91 -10.48
CA ILE A 148 15.30 8.09 -11.35
C ILE A 148 15.38 9.39 -10.54
N ALA A 149 14.77 9.43 -9.35
CA ALA A 149 14.74 10.62 -8.49
C ALA A 149 16.01 10.82 -7.66
N GLY A 150 16.92 9.85 -7.62
CA GLY A 150 18.14 9.89 -6.81
C GLY A 150 17.90 9.69 -5.30
N VAL A 151 16.76 9.12 -4.90
CA VAL A 151 16.46 8.80 -3.50
C VAL A 151 17.23 7.55 -3.10
N LYS A 152 18.10 7.66 -2.09
CA LYS A 152 19.00 6.57 -1.67
C LYS A 152 18.44 5.71 -0.55
N ASN A 153 17.54 6.27 0.26
CA ASN A 153 16.97 5.58 1.42
C ASN A 153 15.68 4.91 1.02
N ILE A 154 15.77 3.63 0.66
CA ILE A 154 14.62 2.79 0.32
C ILE A 154 14.43 1.79 1.46
N PHE A 155 13.23 1.78 2.05
CA PHE A 155 12.87 0.84 3.11
C PHE A 155 11.81 -0.13 2.59
N GLU A 156 12.14 -1.41 2.61
CA GLU A 156 11.22 -2.46 2.22
C GLU A 156 10.43 -2.97 3.42
N MET A 157 9.11 -2.90 3.33
CA MET A 157 8.21 -3.47 4.32
C MET A 157 8.18 -4.97 4.17
N THR A 158 8.50 -5.69 5.23
CA THR A 158 8.49 -7.15 5.24
C THR A 158 7.94 -7.69 6.56
N THR A 159 7.41 -8.91 6.52
CA THR A 159 6.87 -9.56 7.70
C THR A 159 7.99 -10.25 8.49
N ASN A 160 8.10 -9.93 9.77
CA ASN A 160 8.99 -10.67 10.68
C ASN A 160 8.44 -12.09 10.90
N ARG A 161 9.05 -13.07 10.23
CA ARG A 161 8.63 -14.47 10.25
C ARG A 161 8.60 -15.07 11.66
N ASP A 162 9.53 -14.69 12.52
CA ASP A 162 9.59 -15.22 13.89
C ASP A 162 8.50 -14.61 14.78
N ALA A 163 8.18 -13.34 14.58
CA ALA A 163 7.04 -12.71 15.24
C ALA A 163 5.72 -13.35 14.79
N PHE A 164 5.56 -13.58 13.49
CA PHE A 164 4.37 -14.23 12.93
C PHE A 164 4.23 -15.67 13.42
N ARG A 165 5.32 -16.44 13.49
CA ARG A 165 5.33 -17.79 14.03
C ARG A 165 4.89 -17.80 15.50
N ARG A 166 5.46 -16.92 16.32
CA ARG A 166 5.06 -16.78 17.74
C ARG A 166 3.58 -16.41 17.90
N MET A 167 3.10 -15.46 17.11
CA MET A 167 1.68 -15.09 17.11
C MET A 167 0.78 -16.28 16.76
N ARG A 168 1.14 -17.05 15.73
CA ARG A 168 0.41 -18.25 15.32
C ARG A 168 0.43 -19.32 16.41
N GLU A 169 1.56 -19.57 17.06
CA GLU A 169 1.67 -20.51 18.18
C GLU A 169 0.82 -20.08 19.36
N MET A 170 0.80 -18.79 19.67
CA MET A 170 -0.07 -18.24 20.74
C MET A 170 -1.55 -18.37 20.38
N ALA A 171 -1.95 -18.08 19.15
CA ALA A 171 -3.33 -18.26 18.68
C ALA A 171 -3.77 -19.73 18.74
N LEU A 172 -2.92 -20.65 18.29
CA LEU A 172 -3.19 -22.10 18.34
C LEU A 172 -3.21 -22.68 19.76
N SER A 173 -2.61 -22.00 20.74
CA SER A 173 -2.65 -22.40 22.15
C SER A 173 -3.85 -21.82 22.92
N ASN A 174 -4.63 -20.92 22.31
CA ASN A 174 -5.78 -20.29 22.93
C ASN A 174 -7.10 -20.90 22.37
N PRO A 175 -7.84 -21.69 23.17
CA PRO A 175 -9.08 -22.34 22.71
C PRO A 175 -10.19 -21.37 22.27
N GLU A 176 -10.21 -20.14 22.80
CA GLU A 176 -11.21 -19.13 22.44
C GLU A 176 -11.00 -18.61 21.02
N ILE A 177 -9.73 -18.45 20.58
CA ILE A 177 -9.40 -18.01 19.22
C ILE A 177 -9.70 -19.12 18.20
N LEU A 178 -9.48 -20.38 18.56
CA LEU A 178 -9.78 -21.53 17.69
C LEU A 178 -11.28 -21.68 17.39
N SER A 179 -12.14 -21.39 18.38
CA SER A 179 -13.59 -21.49 18.17
C SER A 179 -14.16 -20.43 17.22
N GLU A 180 -13.51 -19.28 17.08
CA GLU A 180 -13.93 -18.22 16.15
C GLU A 180 -13.47 -18.48 14.70
N THR A 181 -12.42 -19.29 14.49
CA THR A 181 -11.88 -19.59 13.18
C THR A 181 -12.48 -20.85 12.51
N GLU A 182 -13.21 -21.69 13.23
CA GLU A 182 -13.91 -22.86 12.68
C GLU A 182 -15.20 -22.52 11.90
N GLY A 183 -15.55 -21.24 11.81
CA GLY A 183 -16.75 -20.74 11.11
C GLY A 183 -16.47 -19.97 9.81
N ILE A 184 -15.20 -19.92 9.32
CA ILE A 184 -14.81 -19.21 8.10
C ILE A 184 -14.38 -20.20 7.02
#